data_91c06a563ab26f3c89129fb9219d6738
#
_entry.id   91c06a563ab26f3c89129fb9219d6738
#
_cell.length_a   1.000
_cell.length_b   1.000
_cell.length_c   1.000
_cell.angle_alpha   90.00
_cell.angle_beta   90.00
_cell.angle_gamma   90.00
#
_symmetry.space_group_name_H-M   'P 1'
#
loop_
_entity.id
_entity.type
_entity.pdbx_description
1 polymer ?
#
loop_
_entity_poly.entity_id
_entity_poly.type
_entity_poly.pdbx_seq_one_letter_code
_entity_poly.pdbx_strand_id
1 'polypeptide(L)'
;MNWLTTTQRQQIQEYAAKKPTEETCGFVLQGGAVIEVENVSKTPETHFEIGPSDYLHADIAGIEGVWHTHLELDGFSPLDQQVLAGDSLPWAVYCLKSGKFHQCNPNAPAPLLGRPFCFGVYDCYSLVTDKLAELGVQLPQWPRGLYGEWNQPLFKPFDDEALNVGSPVLDELYQEGDILLMNLGDHPGHTDHVGVFVDHQRFLHHPAEKESRVDRFGSWWKRKTRLVLRPTALWKS
;
A
#
# COMPACT_ATOMS: atom_id res chain seq x y z
N MET A 1 -9.53 -3.06 1.84
CA MET A 1 -11.00 -3.28 2.04
C MET A 1 -11.45 -4.28 1.00
N ASN A 2 -12.27 -5.27 1.39
CA ASN A 2 -12.71 -6.29 0.45
C ASN A 2 -13.65 -5.68 -0.59
N TRP A 3 -13.24 -5.64 -1.83
CA TRP A 3 -14.06 -5.19 -2.95
C TRP A 3 -14.72 -6.36 -3.70
N LEU A 4 -14.15 -7.57 -3.60
CA LEU A 4 -14.76 -8.78 -4.12
C LEU A 4 -15.87 -9.30 -3.20
N THR A 5 -17.00 -9.65 -3.77
CA THR A 5 -18.07 -10.38 -3.07
C THR A 5 -17.67 -11.82 -2.76
N THR A 6 -18.41 -12.48 -1.89
CA THR A 6 -18.18 -13.91 -1.58
C THR A 6 -18.30 -14.79 -2.81
N THR A 7 -19.29 -14.54 -3.68
CA THR A 7 -19.50 -15.28 -4.93
C THR A 7 -18.33 -15.11 -5.89
N GLN A 8 -17.84 -13.88 -6.06
CA GLN A 8 -16.68 -13.60 -6.93
C GLN A 8 -15.42 -14.30 -6.41
N ARG A 9 -15.17 -14.27 -5.10
CA ARG A 9 -14.05 -15.00 -4.50
C ARG A 9 -14.16 -16.51 -4.75
N GLN A 10 -15.34 -17.07 -4.62
CA GLN A 10 -15.55 -18.50 -4.92
C GLN A 10 -15.28 -18.82 -6.39
N GLN A 11 -15.71 -17.99 -7.33
CA GLN A 11 -15.42 -18.19 -8.75
C GLN A 11 -13.90 -18.14 -9.05
N ILE A 12 -13.17 -17.19 -8.45
CA ILE A 12 -11.70 -17.14 -8.58
C ILE A 12 -11.05 -18.41 -8.02
N GLN A 13 -11.50 -18.91 -6.87
CA GLN A 13 -11.00 -20.17 -6.29
C GLN A 13 -11.28 -21.37 -7.22
N GLU A 14 -12.43 -21.41 -7.89
CA GLU A 14 -12.77 -22.46 -8.85
C GLU A 14 -11.87 -22.41 -10.11
N TYR A 15 -11.50 -21.21 -10.59
CA TYR A 15 -10.51 -21.06 -11.67
C TYR A 15 -9.12 -21.52 -11.19
N ALA A 16 -8.66 -21.06 -10.06
CA ALA A 16 -7.37 -21.46 -9.48
C ALA A 16 -7.25 -22.99 -9.29
N ALA A 17 -8.32 -23.65 -8.87
CA ALA A 17 -8.33 -25.10 -8.64
C ALA A 17 -8.17 -25.92 -9.94
N LYS A 18 -8.49 -25.37 -11.10
CA LYS A 18 -8.31 -26.01 -12.41
C LYS A 18 -6.86 -25.98 -12.89
N LYS A 19 -6.07 -25.02 -12.39
CA LYS A 19 -4.69 -24.76 -12.79
C LYS A 19 -3.78 -24.60 -11.57
N PRO A 20 -3.58 -25.67 -10.76
CA PRO A 20 -2.90 -25.54 -9.46
C PRO A 20 -1.38 -25.36 -9.55
N THR A 21 -0.82 -25.36 -10.75
CA THR A 21 0.64 -25.25 -10.98
C THR A 21 1.05 -23.99 -11.71
N GLU A 22 0.09 -23.11 -12.03
CA GLU A 22 0.36 -21.84 -12.69
C GLU A 22 -0.52 -20.73 -12.10
N GLU A 23 -0.09 -19.48 -12.24
CA GLU A 23 -0.89 -18.33 -11.88
C GLU A 23 -2.02 -18.17 -12.89
N THR A 24 -3.26 -18.09 -12.39
CA THR A 24 -4.43 -17.74 -13.19
C THR A 24 -4.73 -16.26 -13.02
N CYS A 25 -5.31 -15.64 -14.04
CA CYS A 25 -5.62 -14.22 -14.03
C CYS A 25 -6.91 -13.90 -14.77
N GLY A 26 -7.41 -12.70 -14.55
CA GLY A 26 -8.61 -12.24 -15.22
C GLY A 26 -9.14 -10.93 -14.69
N PHE A 27 -10.39 -10.67 -14.99
CA PHE A 27 -11.06 -9.42 -14.67
C PHE A 27 -12.37 -9.64 -13.93
N VAL A 28 -12.75 -8.64 -13.16
CA VAL A 28 -14.15 -8.41 -12.78
C VAL A 28 -14.67 -7.34 -13.70
N LEU A 29 -15.74 -7.65 -14.41
CA LEU A 29 -16.37 -6.77 -15.39
C LEU A 29 -17.57 -6.05 -14.79
N GLN A 30 -17.99 -4.99 -15.47
CA GLN A 30 -19.20 -4.24 -15.12
C GLN A 30 -20.40 -5.18 -14.95
N GLY A 31 -21.12 -5.01 -13.84
CA GLY A 31 -22.17 -5.92 -13.42
C GLY A 31 -21.70 -7.11 -12.59
N GLY A 32 -20.42 -7.16 -12.24
CA GLY A 32 -19.84 -8.10 -11.27
C GLY A 32 -19.47 -9.48 -11.84
N ALA A 33 -19.47 -9.67 -13.16
CA ALA A 33 -19.04 -10.93 -13.78
C ALA A 33 -17.54 -11.13 -13.59
N VAL A 34 -17.13 -12.32 -13.15
CA VAL A 34 -15.72 -12.72 -13.06
C VAL A 34 -15.39 -13.55 -14.30
N ILE A 35 -14.37 -13.12 -15.02
CA ILE A 35 -13.85 -13.86 -16.17
C ILE A 35 -12.40 -14.24 -15.96
N GLU A 36 -12.02 -15.45 -16.35
CA GLU A 36 -10.65 -15.91 -16.51
C GLU A 36 -10.20 -15.57 -17.93
N VAL A 37 -8.94 -15.15 -18.08
CA VAL A 37 -8.26 -15.00 -19.37
C VAL A 37 -6.98 -15.84 -19.39
N GLU A 38 -6.43 -16.07 -20.58
CA GLU A 38 -5.20 -16.83 -20.73
C GLU A 38 -4.01 -16.08 -20.10
N ASN A 39 -3.25 -16.78 -19.27
CA ASN A 39 -1.95 -16.29 -18.81
C ASN A 39 -0.92 -16.56 -19.92
N VAL A 40 -0.51 -15.51 -20.63
CA VAL A 40 0.48 -15.62 -21.74
C VAL A 40 1.93 -15.44 -21.28
N SER A 41 2.18 -15.41 -19.96
CA SER A 41 3.53 -15.34 -19.39
C SER A 41 4.38 -16.54 -19.81
N LYS A 42 5.68 -16.30 -20.00
CA LYS A 42 6.66 -17.36 -20.25
C LYS A 42 7.04 -18.15 -18.99
N THR A 43 6.68 -17.63 -17.82
CA THR A 43 6.91 -18.22 -16.50
C THR A 43 5.61 -18.23 -15.69
N PRO A 44 4.57 -18.95 -16.17
CA PRO A 44 3.23 -18.86 -15.60
C PRO A 44 3.15 -19.39 -14.15
N GLU A 45 4.14 -20.14 -13.70
CA GLU A 45 4.25 -20.62 -12.32
C GLU A 45 4.63 -19.53 -11.30
N THR A 46 5.08 -18.36 -11.77
CA THR A 46 5.54 -17.25 -10.89
C THR A 46 5.09 -15.87 -11.34
N HIS A 47 4.52 -15.77 -12.54
CA HIS A 47 4.07 -14.50 -13.11
C HIS A 47 2.84 -14.70 -13.97
N PHE A 48 2.01 -13.67 -14.03
CA PHE A 48 0.95 -13.61 -15.03
C PHE A 48 1.18 -12.46 -16.00
N GLU A 49 0.68 -12.65 -17.21
CA GLU A 49 0.62 -11.64 -18.25
C GLU A 49 -0.69 -11.81 -19.00
N ILE A 50 -1.44 -10.72 -19.20
CA ILE A 50 -2.68 -10.71 -19.97
C ILE A 50 -2.40 -10.23 -21.38
N GLY A 51 -2.83 -11.02 -22.36
CA GLY A 51 -2.66 -10.67 -23.76
C GLY A 51 -3.44 -9.40 -24.15
N PRO A 52 -2.89 -8.56 -25.07
CA PRO A 52 -3.53 -7.30 -25.46
C PRO A 52 -4.97 -7.47 -26.00
N SER A 53 -5.26 -8.59 -26.67
CA SER A 53 -6.60 -8.89 -27.18
C SER A 53 -7.61 -9.08 -26.05
N ASP A 54 -7.24 -9.85 -25.01
CA ASP A 54 -8.12 -10.13 -23.89
C ASP A 54 -8.35 -8.88 -23.05
N TYR A 55 -7.28 -8.08 -22.85
CA TYR A 55 -7.39 -6.79 -22.20
C TYR A 55 -8.37 -5.86 -22.95
N LEU A 56 -8.23 -5.73 -24.27
CA LEU A 56 -9.11 -4.88 -25.07
C LEU A 56 -10.58 -5.33 -25.00
N HIS A 57 -10.84 -6.64 -25.07
CA HIS A 57 -12.20 -7.16 -24.94
C HIS A 57 -12.80 -6.89 -23.57
N ALA A 58 -12.02 -7.05 -22.52
CA ALA A 58 -12.45 -6.75 -21.16
C ALA A 58 -12.67 -5.23 -20.95
N ASP A 59 -11.81 -4.37 -21.52
CA ASP A 59 -11.94 -2.92 -21.44
C ASP A 59 -13.26 -2.43 -22.11
N ILE A 60 -13.59 -2.97 -23.27
CA ILE A 60 -14.88 -2.69 -23.97
C ILE A 60 -16.08 -3.13 -23.11
N ALA A 61 -15.95 -4.24 -22.38
CA ALA A 61 -16.99 -4.74 -21.47
C ALA A 61 -17.06 -3.97 -20.14
N GLY A 62 -16.07 -3.10 -19.86
CA GLY A 62 -15.96 -2.32 -18.64
C GLY A 62 -15.27 -3.10 -17.51
N ILE A 63 -13.98 -2.84 -17.31
CA ILE A 63 -13.20 -3.46 -16.22
C ILE A 63 -13.52 -2.76 -14.91
N GLU A 64 -13.97 -3.51 -13.89
CA GLU A 64 -14.15 -3.05 -12.50
C GLU A 64 -12.97 -3.44 -11.59
N GLY A 65 -12.14 -4.38 -12.02
CA GLY A 65 -10.94 -4.77 -11.29
C GLY A 65 -10.18 -5.93 -11.93
N VAL A 66 -8.95 -6.11 -11.50
CA VAL A 66 -8.02 -7.17 -11.93
C VAL A 66 -7.86 -8.19 -10.82
N TRP A 67 -7.79 -9.46 -11.17
CA TRP A 67 -7.46 -10.51 -10.22
C TRP A 67 -6.43 -11.48 -10.81
N HIS A 68 -5.62 -12.05 -9.94
CA HIS A 68 -4.70 -13.14 -10.27
C HIS A 68 -4.48 -14.04 -9.07
N THR A 69 -3.68 -15.09 -9.25
CA THR A 69 -3.36 -16.03 -8.18
C THR A 69 -1.85 -16.16 -8.01
N HIS A 70 -1.43 -16.43 -6.77
CA HIS A 70 -0.07 -16.86 -6.46
C HIS A 70 -0.09 -18.29 -5.92
N LEU A 71 0.90 -19.08 -6.28
CA LEU A 71 1.01 -20.46 -5.78
C LEU A 71 1.47 -20.48 -4.32
N GLU A 72 2.52 -19.72 -3.99
CA GLU A 72 3.22 -19.75 -2.71
C GLU A 72 3.18 -18.41 -1.96
N LEU A 73 3.28 -17.29 -2.67
CA LEU A 73 3.40 -15.96 -2.08
C LEU A 73 2.08 -15.50 -1.46
N ASP A 74 2.09 -15.22 -0.15
CA ASP A 74 0.92 -14.74 0.59
C ASP A 74 0.88 -13.20 0.60
N GLY A 75 0.44 -12.60 -0.51
CA GLY A 75 0.37 -11.14 -0.69
C GLY A 75 0.65 -10.72 -2.13
N PHE A 76 0.70 -9.42 -2.36
CA PHE A 76 1.14 -8.84 -3.63
C PHE A 76 2.65 -8.96 -3.79
N SER A 77 3.13 -9.41 -4.93
CA SER A 77 4.55 -9.46 -5.27
C SER A 77 5.15 -8.04 -5.42
N PRO A 78 6.48 -7.87 -5.43
CA PRO A 78 7.10 -6.58 -5.73
C PRO A 78 6.66 -5.99 -7.07
N LEU A 79 6.44 -6.83 -8.09
CA LEU A 79 5.94 -6.40 -9.40
C LEU A 79 4.49 -5.93 -9.32
N ASP A 80 3.61 -6.65 -8.62
CA ASP A 80 2.23 -6.22 -8.39
C ASP A 80 2.19 -4.88 -7.67
N GLN A 81 2.99 -4.70 -6.62
CA GLN A 81 3.08 -3.45 -5.87
C GLN A 81 3.49 -2.29 -6.78
N GLN A 82 4.41 -2.54 -7.71
CA GLN A 82 4.86 -1.53 -8.67
C GLN A 82 3.74 -1.14 -9.65
N VAL A 83 3.01 -2.10 -10.17
CA VAL A 83 1.88 -1.86 -11.08
C VAL A 83 0.74 -1.14 -10.36
N LEU A 84 0.38 -1.62 -9.16
CA LEU A 84 -0.66 -1.03 -8.31
C LEU A 84 -0.40 0.46 -8.00
N ALA A 85 0.86 0.86 -7.81
CA ALA A 85 1.21 2.24 -7.53
C ALA A 85 0.85 3.22 -8.67
N GLY A 86 0.70 2.71 -9.89
CA GLY A 86 0.33 3.49 -11.08
C GLY A 86 -1.06 3.19 -11.63
N ASP A 87 -1.76 2.19 -11.09
CA ASP A 87 -3.07 1.76 -11.58
C ASP A 87 -4.22 2.40 -10.77
N SER A 88 -5.32 2.68 -11.44
CA SER A 88 -6.55 3.15 -10.83
C SER A 88 -7.58 2.03 -10.58
N LEU A 89 -7.33 0.82 -11.07
CA LEU A 89 -8.23 -0.32 -10.90
C LEU A 89 -8.04 -1.00 -9.54
N PRO A 90 -9.09 -1.55 -8.95
CA PRO A 90 -9.00 -2.49 -7.85
C PRO A 90 -8.28 -3.78 -8.26
N TRP A 91 -7.41 -4.28 -7.37
CA TRP A 91 -6.67 -5.54 -7.58
C TRP A 91 -6.94 -6.53 -6.46
N ALA A 92 -6.95 -7.82 -6.82
CA ALA A 92 -7.00 -8.91 -5.87
C ALA A 92 -6.03 -10.01 -6.25
N VAL A 93 -5.35 -10.58 -5.26
CA VAL A 93 -4.56 -11.79 -5.40
C VAL A 93 -5.08 -12.87 -4.45
N TYR A 94 -5.23 -14.09 -4.96
CA TYR A 94 -5.56 -15.27 -4.18
C TYR A 94 -4.33 -16.17 -4.06
N CYS A 95 -3.84 -16.40 -2.85
CA CYS A 95 -2.74 -17.32 -2.61
C CYS A 95 -3.29 -18.75 -2.41
N LEU A 96 -2.90 -19.67 -3.30
CA LEU A 96 -3.36 -21.06 -3.24
C LEU A 96 -2.92 -21.76 -1.96
N LYS A 97 -1.67 -21.54 -1.55
CA LYS A 97 -1.08 -22.19 -0.36
C LYS A 97 -1.75 -21.77 0.94
N SER A 98 -2.01 -20.48 1.14
CA SER A 98 -2.62 -19.96 2.37
C SER A 98 -4.15 -19.96 2.33
N GLY A 99 -4.75 -20.02 1.15
CA GLY A 99 -6.19 -19.86 0.94
C GLY A 99 -6.71 -18.45 1.18
N LYS A 100 -5.82 -17.45 1.23
CA LYS A 100 -6.19 -16.06 1.54
C LYS A 100 -6.31 -15.20 0.29
N PHE A 101 -7.17 -14.20 0.39
CA PHE A 101 -7.26 -13.09 -0.55
C PHE A 101 -6.61 -11.83 0.02
N HIS A 102 -5.77 -11.20 -0.79
CA HIS A 102 -5.27 -9.85 -0.55
C HIS A 102 -5.89 -8.91 -1.59
N GLN A 103 -6.36 -7.77 -1.16
CA GLN A 103 -7.14 -6.88 -2.01
C GLN A 103 -6.72 -5.43 -1.78
N CYS A 104 -6.55 -4.69 -2.87
CA CYS A 104 -6.30 -3.26 -2.91
C CYS A 104 -7.37 -2.59 -3.78
N ASN A 105 -7.95 -1.51 -3.29
CA ASN A 105 -8.87 -0.70 -4.07
C ASN A 105 -8.51 0.78 -3.91
N PRO A 106 -7.78 1.38 -4.85
CA PRO A 106 -7.32 2.76 -4.75
C PRO A 106 -8.47 3.78 -4.71
N ASN A 107 -9.67 3.39 -5.15
CA ASN A 107 -10.84 4.26 -5.21
C ASN A 107 -11.73 4.18 -3.95
N ALA A 108 -11.41 3.31 -3.00
CA ALA A 108 -12.21 3.15 -1.80
C ALA A 108 -11.51 3.78 -0.58
N PRO A 109 -12.24 4.49 0.29
CA PRO A 109 -11.69 4.90 1.56
C PRO A 109 -11.32 3.67 2.39
N ALA A 110 -10.13 3.67 2.98
CA ALA A 110 -9.67 2.60 3.86
C ALA A 110 -9.59 3.11 5.30
N PRO A 111 -9.92 2.28 6.30
CA PRO A 111 -9.79 2.65 7.69
C PRO A 111 -8.32 2.98 8.02
N LEU A 112 -8.09 3.87 8.96
CA LEU A 112 -6.72 4.18 9.39
C LEU A 112 -6.05 3.02 10.15
N LEU A 113 -6.83 2.15 10.80
CA LEU A 113 -6.35 0.98 11.54
C LEU A 113 -6.73 -0.32 10.82
N GLY A 114 -5.80 -1.28 10.80
CA GLY A 114 -6.03 -2.56 10.13
C GLY A 114 -6.07 -2.45 8.60
N ARG A 115 -5.54 -1.37 8.05
CA ARG A 115 -5.45 -1.14 6.60
C ARG A 115 -4.41 -2.09 6.02
N PRO A 116 -4.74 -2.89 4.99
CA PRO A 116 -3.75 -3.73 4.32
C PRO A 116 -2.71 -2.87 3.60
N PHE A 117 -1.46 -3.31 3.58
CA PHE A 117 -0.40 -2.59 2.88
C PHE A 117 -0.54 -2.75 1.36
N CYS A 118 -0.42 -1.63 0.66
CA CYS A 118 -0.49 -1.54 -0.79
C CYS A 118 0.37 -0.35 -1.21
N PHE A 119 1.56 -0.61 -1.74
CA PHE A 119 2.53 0.44 -2.05
C PHE A 119 1.95 1.50 -3.00
N GLY A 120 2.20 2.76 -2.69
CA GLY A 120 1.69 3.89 -3.47
C GLY A 120 0.20 4.20 -3.27
N VAL A 121 -0.58 3.25 -2.71
CA VAL A 121 -2.01 3.38 -2.45
C VAL A 121 -2.27 3.45 -0.94
N TYR A 122 -1.91 2.39 -0.21
CA TYR A 122 -2.08 2.27 1.24
C TYR A 122 -0.72 1.97 1.89
N ASP A 123 0.15 2.95 1.91
CA ASP A 123 1.49 2.89 2.49
C ASP A 123 1.62 3.79 3.73
N CYS A 124 2.82 3.91 4.28
CA CYS A 124 3.08 4.73 5.45
C CYS A 124 2.78 6.21 5.20
N TYR A 125 3.09 6.74 4.01
CA TYR A 125 2.84 8.15 3.71
C TYR A 125 1.36 8.43 3.44
N SER A 126 0.66 7.60 2.69
CA SER A 126 -0.79 7.75 2.48
C SER A 126 -1.56 7.69 3.80
N LEU A 127 -1.13 6.84 4.74
CA LEU A 127 -1.72 6.78 6.07
C LEU A 127 -1.53 8.09 6.87
N VAL A 128 -0.32 8.66 6.83
CA VAL A 128 -0.02 9.97 7.46
C VAL A 128 -0.85 11.08 6.82
N THR A 129 -0.93 11.08 5.48
CA THR A 129 -1.73 12.06 4.73
C THR A 129 -3.20 12.02 5.11
N ASP A 130 -3.78 10.81 5.17
CA ASP A 130 -5.19 10.61 5.53
C ASP A 130 -5.47 11.02 6.97
N LYS A 131 -4.56 10.64 7.91
CA LYS A 131 -4.71 11.06 9.32
C LYS A 131 -4.63 12.57 9.49
N LEU A 132 -3.74 13.23 8.78
CA LEU A 132 -3.61 14.68 8.83
C LEU A 132 -4.78 15.40 8.17
N ALA A 133 -5.36 14.81 7.12
CA ALA A 133 -6.59 15.35 6.50
C ALA A 133 -7.78 15.36 7.48
N GLU A 134 -7.89 14.37 8.39
CA GLU A 134 -8.88 14.41 9.48
C GLU A 134 -8.69 15.60 10.43
N LEU A 135 -7.45 16.09 10.55
CA LEU A 135 -7.09 17.26 11.37
C LEU A 135 -7.13 18.57 10.57
N GLY A 136 -7.61 18.53 9.32
CA GLY A 136 -7.69 19.69 8.42
C GLY A 136 -6.35 20.10 7.79
N VAL A 137 -5.33 19.24 7.88
CA VAL A 137 -4.01 19.50 7.30
C VAL A 137 -3.84 18.70 6.01
N GLN A 138 -3.55 19.39 4.92
CA GLN A 138 -3.30 18.79 3.62
C GLN A 138 -1.79 18.70 3.38
N LEU A 139 -1.30 17.49 3.13
CA LEU A 139 0.07 17.26 2.70
C LEU A 139 0.17 17.17 1.17
N PRO A 140 1.30 17.58 0.58
CA PRO A 140 1.53 17.38 -0.84
C PRO A 140 1.58 15.89 -1.20
N GLN A 141 1.24 15.56 -2.44
CA GLN A 141 1.47 14.20 -2.96
C GLN A 141 2.94 14.09 -3.38
N TRP A 142 3.67 13.21 -2.71
CA TRP A 142 5.07 12.92 -3.06
C TRP A 142 5.16 11.66 -3.93
N PRO A 143 6.01 11.66 -4.96
CA PRO A 143 6.28 10.46 -5.73
C PRO A 143 6.88 9.38 -4.82
N ARG A 144 6.41 8.14 -4.98
CA ARG A 144 6.93 6.99 -4.20
C ARG A 144 8.18 6.37 -4.83
N GLY A 145 8.49 6.72 -6.09
CA GLY A 145 9.49 6.00 -6.86
C GLY A 145 9.06 4.57 -7.17
N LEU A 146 10.04 3.71 -7.47
CA LEU A 146 9.77 2.29 -7.66
C LEU A 146 9.70 1.55 -6.32
N TYR A 147 8.98 0.44 -6.26
CA TYR A 147 8.93 -0.40 -5.07
C TYR A 147 10.34 -0.85 -4.67
N GLY A 148 10.75 -0.52 -3.46
CA GLY A 148 12.10 -0.79 -2.95
C GLY A 148 13.14 0.32 -3.20
N GLU A 149 12.87 1.33 -4.04
CA GLU A 149 13.81 2.46 -4.23
C GLU A 149 14.00 3.33 -3.00
N TRP A 150 13.02 3.40 -2.12
CA TRP A 150 13.15 4.10 -0.83
C TRP A 150 14.29 3.58 0.05
N ASN A 151 14.80 2.37 -0.23
CA ASN A 151 16.01 1.83 0.39
C ASN A 151 17.30 2.28 -0.35
N GLN A 152 17.19 3.07 -1.43
CA GLN A 152 18.36 3.55 -2.16
C GLN A 152 18.90 4.84 -1.55
N PRO A 153 20.23 4.97 -1.36
CA PRO A 153 20.83 6.13 -0.68
C PRO A 153 20.53 7.48 -1.35
N LEU A 154 20.25 7.49 -2.63
CA LEU A 154 20.01 8.71 -3.41
C LEU A 154 18.54 9.12 -3.51
N PHE A 155 17.60 8.24 -3.15
CA PHE A 155 16.17 8.54 -3.17
C PHE A 155 15.68 8.89 -1.76
N LYS A 156 15.49 10.18 -1.47
CA LYS A 156 15.18 10.70 -0.13
C LYS A 156 13.95 11.62 -0.12
N PRO A 157 12.81 11.22 -0.66
CA PRO A 157 11.67 12.12 -0.83
C PRO A 157 11.18 12.71 0.51
N PHE A 158 11.25 11.93 1.59
CA PHE A 158 10.84 12.42 2.91
C PHE A 158 11.84 13.42 3.51
N ASP A 159 13.13 13.22 3.30
CA ASP A 159 14.16 14.13 3.84
C ASP A 159 14.22 15.45 3.06
N ASP A 160 14.07 15.38 1.74
CA ASP A 160 14.18 16.54 0.87
C ASP A 160 13.00 17.52 1.05
N GLU A 161 11.80 16.99 1.32
CA GLU A 161 10.57 17.78 1.42
C GLU A 161 10.09 18.03 2.86
N ALA A 162 10.71 17.39 3.84
CA ALA A 162 10.24 17.39 5.22
C ALA A 162 10.04 18.81 5.79
N LEU A 163 11.01 19.69 5.60
CA LEU A 163 10.97 21.05 6.15
C LEU A 163 9.99 21.98 5.40
N ASN A 164 9.50 21.57 4.24
CA ASN A 164 8.46 22.32 3.52
C ASN A 164 7.07 22.11 4.12
N VAL A 165 6.86 21.04 4.91
CA VAL A 165 5.56 20.74 5.51
C VAL A 165 5.43 21.17 6.96
N GLY A 166 6.54 21.36 7.67
CA GLY A 166 6.51 21.70 9.09
C GLY A 166 7.87 22.06 9.67
N SER A 167 7.88 22.30 10.97
CA SER A 167 9.10 22.63 11.74
C SER A 167 9.44 21.55 12.76
N PRO A 168 10.74 21.33 13.08
CA PRO A 168 11.17 20.35 14.06
C PRO A 168 10.59 20.60 15.45
N VAL A 169 10.15 19.52 16.11
CA VAL A 169 9.76 19.51 17.53
C VAL A 169 10.99 19.16 18.35
N LEU A 170 11.55 20.14 19.06
CA LEU A 170 12.84 20.00 19.76
C LEU A 170 12.71 19.70 21.27
N ASP A 171 11.53 19.95 21.85
CA ASP A 171 11.27 19.84 23.29
C ASP A 171 10.66 18.49 23.71
N GLU A 172 10.52 17.55 22.78
CA GLU A 172 9.83 16.25 22.96
C GLU A 172 8.38 16.38 23.44
N LEU A 173 7.77 17.57 23.35
CA LEU A 173 6.35 17.78 23.65
C LEU A 173 5.48 17.42 22.43
N TYR A 174 5.42 16.13 22.15
CA TYR A 174 4.68 15.61 20.99
C TYR A 174 3.18 15.71 21.20
N GLN A 175 2.48 15.96 20.11
CA GLN A 175 1.02 16.06 20.08
C GLN A 175 0.43 15.32 18.88
N GLU A 176 -0.87 15.13 18.89
CA GLU A 176 -1.59 14.58 17.74
C GLU A 176 -1.29 15.39 16.48
N GLY A 177 -0.96 14.69 15.40
CA GLY A 177 -0.61 15.28 14.11
C GLY A 177 0.88 15.56 13.90
N ASP A 178 1.75 15.41 14.92
CA ASP A 178 3.20 15.46 14.72
C ASP A 178 3.66 14.26 13.90
N ILE A 179 4.50 14.51 12.88
CA ILE A 179 4.97 13.50 11.93
C ILE A 179 6.31 12.95 12.38
N LEU A 180 6.44 11.64 12.45
CA LEU A 180 7.70 10.94 12.71
C LEU A 180 8.38 10.57 11.39
N LEU A 181 9.64 10.97 11.23
CA LEU A 181 10.54 10.53 10.18
C LEU A 181 11.50 9.50 10.76
N MET A 182 11.47 8.27 10.28
CA MET A 182 12.18 7.14 10.87
C MET A 182 13.09 6.47 9.86
N ASN A 183 14.15 5.86 10.37
CA ASN A 183 15.01 4.95 9.63
C ASN A 183 14.87 3.54 10.22
N LEU A 184 14.21 2.66 9.51
CA LEU A 184 14.03 1.26 9.89
C LEU A 184 14.99 0.33 9.16
N GLY A 185 15.55 0.77 8.03
CA GLY A 185 16.51 0.04 7.21
C GLY A 185 17.97 0.25 7.62
N ASP A 186 18.87 -0.02 6.67
CA ASP A 186 20.31 -0.10 6.89
C ASP A 186 21.10 1.12 6.38
N HIS A 187 20.43 2.12 5.80
CA HIS A 187 21.10 3.32 5.28
C HIS A 187 21.06 4.46 6.29
N PRO A 188 22.17 4.72 7.04
CA PRO A 188 22.22 5.82 7.99
C PRO A 188 21.93 7.17 7.33
N GLY A 189 21.14 7.98 8.02
CA GLY A 189 20.82 9.32 7.51
C GLY A 189 19.70 9.36 6.47
N HIS A 190 19.01 8.25 6.23
CA HIS A 190 17.88 8.15 5.30
C HIS A 190 16.55 7.92 6.03
N THR A 191 15.50 8.58 5.62
CA THR A 191 14.13 8.32 6.11
C THR A 191 13.44 7.35 5.14
N ASP A 192 13.16 6.15 5.62
CA ASP A 192 12.48 5.10 4.86
C ASP A 192 11.09 4.76 5.38
N HIS A 193 10.69 5.38 6.49
CA HIS A 193 9.40 5.16 7.10
C HIS A 193 8.87 6.41 7.80
N VAL A 194 7.56 6.62 7.72
CA VAL A 194 6.88 7.72 8.39
C VAL A 194 5.71 7.23 9.24
N GLY A 195 5.40 8.00 10.26
CA GLY A 195 4.24 7.80 11.12
C GLY A 195 3.70 9.14 11.61
N VAL A 196 2.58 9.13 12.31
CA VAL A 196 1.95 10.33 12.86
C VAL A 196 1.49 10.07 14.29
N PHE A 197 1.80 10.99 15.20
CA PHE A 197 1.34 10.90 16.57
C PHE A 197 -0.19 11.00 16.64
N VAL A 198 -0.81 10.12 17.40
CA VAL A 198 -2.24 10.15 17.74
C VAL A 198 -2.47 10.71 19.15
N ASP A 199 -1.43 10.76 19.95
CA ASP A 199 -1.33 11.46 21.23
C ASP A 199 0.15 11.65 21.60
N HIS A 200 0.45 12.12 22.80
CA HIS A 200 1.82 12.38 23.27
C HIS A 200 2.70 11.13 23.46
N GLN A 201 2.16 9.91 23.35
CA GLN A 201 2.89 8.65 23.62
C GLN A 201 2.71 7.59 22.56
N ARG A 202 1.72 7.73 21.66
CA ARG A 202 1.38 6.73 20.66
C ARG A 202 1.36 7.35 19.27
N PHE A 203 1.72 6.56 18.30
CA PHE A 203 1.72 6.98 16.91
C PHE A 203 1.13 5.90 16.01
N LEU A 204 0.47 6.35 14.97
CA LEU A 204 -0.10 5.54 13.90
C LEU A 204 0.94 5.42 12.79
N HIS A 205 1.14 4.21 12.30
CA HIS A 205 2.02 3.95 11.16
C HIS A 205 1.60 2.71 10.37
N HIS A 206 2.16 2.55 9.18
CA HIS A 206 1.88 1.44 8.29
C HIS A 206 3.18 0.74 7.92
N PRO A 207 3.61 -0.28 8.67
CA PRO A 207 4.80 -1.05 8.31
C PRO A 207 4.59 -1.76 6.97
N ALA A 208 5.66 -1.85 6.17
CA ALA A 208 5.62 -2.57 4.90
C ALA A 208 5.12 -4.01 5.10
N GLU A 209 4.28 -4.47 4.19
CA GLU A 209 3.70 -5.82 4.16
C GLU A 209 2.89 -6.23 5.41
N LYS A 210 2.48 -5.26 6.23
CA LYS A 210 1.66 -5.49 7.43
C LYS A 210 0.47 -4.55 7.43
N GLU A 211 -0.49 -4.82 8.32
CA GLU A 211 -1.58 -3.90 8.57
C GLU A 211 -1.11 -2.65 9.34
N SER A 212 -1.76 -1.53 9.04
CA SER A 212 -1.56 -0.29 9.79
C SER A 212 -1.98 -0.43 11.25
N ARG A 213 -1.23 0.19 12.15
CA ARG A 213 -1.47 0.06 13.58
C ARG A 213 -0.98 1.25 14.37
N VAL A 214 -1.42 1.32 15.62
CA VAL A 214 -0.90 2.26 16.62
C VAL A 214 0.10 1.54 17.51
N ASP A 215 1.31 2.08 17.59
CA ASP A 215 2.35 1.62 18.50
C ASP A 215 2.66 2.67 19.57
N ARG A 216 3.20 2.22 20.73
CA ARG A 216 3.70 3.12 21.76
C ARG A 216 5.08 3.64 21.37
N PHE A 217 5.30 4.96 21.47
CA PHE A 217 6.56 5.61 21.18
C PHE A 217 7.60 5.38 22.29
N GLY A 218 8.12 4.14 22.34
CA GLY A 218 9.11 3.71 23.33
C GLY A 218 10.55 3.88 22.85
N SER A 219 11.51 3.43 23.68
CA SER A 219 12.95 3.63 23.44
C SER A 219 13.46 3.08 22.10
N TRP A 220 12.87 1.98 21.60
CA TRP A 220 13.26 1.43 20.31
C TRP A 220 12.88 2.38 19.16
N TRP A 221 11.65 2.88 19.16
CA TRP A 221 11.16 3.83 18.17
C TRP A 221 11.90 5.17 18.24
N LYS A 222 12.20 5.67 19.47
CA LYS A 222 13.01 6.88 19.65
C LYS A 222 14.37 6.76 18.96
N ARG A 223 15.06 5.60 19.06
CA ARG A 223 16.34 5.38 18.38
C ARG A 223 16.24 5.30 16.87
N LYS A 224 15.09 4.89 16.35
CA LYS A 224 14.82 4.81 14.91
C LYS A 224 14.30 6.12 14.32
N THR A 225 13.81 7.02 15.16
CA THR A 225 13.30 8.34 14.75
C THR A 225 14.48 9.30 14.52
N ARG A 226 14.52 9.88 13.36
CA ARG A 226 15.51 10.87 12.94
C ARG A 226 15.04 12.29 13.24
N LEU A 227 13.74 12.54 13.02
CA LEU A 227 13.14 13.86 13.15
C LEU A 227 11.66 13.70 13.48
N VAL A 228 11.16 14.59 14.30
CA VAL A 228 9.71 14.79 14.49
C VAL A 228 9.38 16.19 14.01
N LEU A 229 8.39 16.29 13.12
CA LEU A 229 7.93 17.55 12.54
C LEU A 229 6.52 17.86 12.99
N ARG A 230 6.25 19.09 13.34
CA ARG A 230 4.90 19.61 13.49
C ARG A 230 4.50 20.36 12.23
N PRO A 231 3.44 19.92 11.53
CA PRO A 231 2.90 20.64 10.39
C PRO A 231 2.63 22.11 10.73
N THR A 232 2.97 23.02 9.81
CA THR A 232 2.83 24.46 10.05
C THR A 232 1.40 24.85 10.47
N ALA A 233 0.40 24.17 9.91
CA ALA A 233 -1.01 24.40 10.24
C ALA A 233 -1.39 24.01 11.68
N LEU A 234 -0.58 23.19 12.36
CA LEU A 234 -0.82 22.76 13.76
C LEU A 234 -0.05 23.58 14.80
N TRP A 235 0.83 24.47 14.37
CA TRP A 235 1.42 25.44 15.29
C TRP A 235 0.36 26.44 15.70
N LYS A 236 -0.08 26.38 16.96
CA LYS A 236 -0.95 27.41 17.52
C LYS A 236 -0.12 28.67 17.70
N SER A 237 -0.59 29.76 17.12
CA SER A 237 -0.10 31.10 17.37
C SER A 237 -0.34 31.52 18.83
#